data_e04b084af64095f780a1e188959d993b
#
_entry.id   e04b084af64095f780a1e188959d993b
#
_cell.length_a   1.000
_cell.length_b   1.000
_cell.length_c   1.000
_cell.angle_alpha   90.00
_cell.angle_beta   90.00
_cell.angle_gamma   90.00
#
_symmetry.space_group_name_H-M   'P 1'
#
loop_
_entity.id
_entity.type
_entity.pdbx_description
1 polymer ?
#
loop_
_entity_poly.entity_id
_entity_poly.type
_entity_poly.pdbx_seq_one_letter_code
_entity_poly.pdbx_strand_id
1 'polypeptide(L)'
;MPEVMFQGPDGRLEARYHHAKMPNAPLALVLHPHPLHGGNMNNRVTYTLYQVFQRLGFSVMRFNSRGVGKSQGRYSGGEGELADAAEALDWLQRINPNSKTVWVAGYQY
;
A
#
# COMPACT_ATOMS: atom_id res chain seq x y z
N MET A 1 10.46 6.41 9.05
CA MET A 1 9.20 5.77 8.63
C MET A 1 9.18 4.32 9.07
N PRO A 2 8.16 3.94 9.81
CA PRO A 2 8.09 2.56 10.27
C PRO A 2 7.92 1.59 9.12
N GLU A 3 8.70 0.55 9.17
CA GLU A 3 8.51 -0.60 8.31
C GLU A 3 7.37 -1.43 8.88
N VAL A 4 6.47 -1.85 8.02
CA VAL A 4 5.31 -2.64 8.41
C VAL A 4 5.32 -3.94 7.62
N MET A 5 5.06 -5.04 8.32
CA MET A 5 4.80 -6.33 7.68
C MET A 5 3.39 -6.74 8.08
N PHE A 6 2.56 -7.04 7.10
CA PHE A 6 1.19 -7.48 7.38
C PHE A 6 0.88 -8.76 6.64
N GLN A 7 -0.10 -9.50 7.14
CA GLN A 7 -0.44 -10.80 6.56
C GLN A 7 -1.33 -10.63 5.35
N GLY A 8 -0.80 -10.98 4.18
CA GLY A 8 -1.58 -11.08 2.95
C GLY A 8 -2.14 -12.48 2.76
N PRO A 9 -2.93 -12.69 1.70
CA PRO A 9 -3.52 -14.02 1.44
C PRO A 9 -2.49 -15.10 1.14
N ASP A 10 -1.33 -14.74 0.62
CA ASP A 10 -0.29 -15.71 0.21
C ASP A 10 1.01 -15.47 0.96
N GLY A 11 0.94 -14.93 2.18
CA GLY A 11 2.10 -14.71 3.03
C GLY A 11 2.26 -13.25 3.41
N ARG A 12 3.34 -12.96 4.14
CA ARG A 12 3.61 -11.61 4.64
C ARG A 12 3.96 -10.66 3.51
N LEU A 13 3.44 -9.45 3.62
CA LEU A 13 3.68 -8.37 2.66
C LEU A 13 4.41 -7.23 3.35
N GLU A 14 5.37 -6.67 2.65
CA GLU A 14 6.20 -5.55 3.11
C GLU A 14 5.53 -4.24 2.78
N ALA A 15 5.50 -3.31 3.73
CA ALA A 15 4.85 -2.03 3.54
C ALA A 15 5.57 -0.90 4.28
N ARG A 16 5.19 0.32 3.92
CA ARG A 16 5.52 1.53 4.67
C ARG A 16 4.22 2.27 4.95
N TYR A 17 4.10 2.77 6.16
CA TYR A 17 2.88 3.44 6.59
C TYR A 17 3.24 4.74 7.30
N HIS A 18 2.52 5.80 6.98
CA HIS A 18 2.60 7.08 7.66
C HIS A 18 1.25 7.40 8.29
N HIS A 19 1.24 7.60 9.60
CA HIS A 19 0.03 7.95 10.33
C HIS A 19 -0.08 9.48 10.42
N ALA A 20 -1.22 10.02 10.02
CA ALA A 20 -1.45 11.47 10.05
C ALA A 20 -1.52 11.98 11.48
N LYS A 21 -1.20 13.26 11.64
CA LYS A 21 -1.24 13.91 12.98
C LYS A 21 -2.67 14.20 13.43
N MET A 22 -3.54 14.55 12.47
CA MET A 22 -4.93 14.86 12.80
C MET A 22 -5.74 13.58 12.94
N PRO A 23 -6.61 13.51 13.96
CA PRO A 23 -7.49 12.34 14.09
C PRO A 23 -8.48 12.30 12.93
N ASN A 24 -8.88 11.09 12.56
CA ASN A 24 -9.87 10.86 11.50
C ASN A 24 -9.45 11.38 10.12
N ALA A 25 -8.13 11.52 9.90
CA ALA A 25 -7.62 11.96 8.61
C ALA A 25 -8.03 10.98 7.52
N PRO A 26 -8.16 11.44 6.28
CA PRO A 26 -8.45 10.53 5.17
C PRO A 26 -7.31 9.56 4.94
N LEU A 27 -7.63 8.43 4.33
CA LEU A 27 -6.67 7.36 4.07
C LEU A 27 -6.32 7.33 2.59
N ALA A 28 -5.08 6.91 2.30
CA ALA A 28 -4.64 6.67 0.93
C ALA A 28 -3.85 5.37 0.87
N LEU A 29 -4.16 4.55 -0.12
CA LEU A 29 -3.40 3.35 -0.45
C LEU A 29 -2.77 3.57 -1.82
N VAL A 30 -1.44 3.44 -1.90
CA VAL A 30 -0.72 3.65 -3.14
C VAL A 30 -0.24 2.31 -3.67
N LEU A 31 -0.59 2.01 -4.92
CA LEU A 31 -0.26 0.75 -5.59
C LEU A 31 0.91 0.97 -6.54
N HIS A 32 1.88 0.06 -6.51
CA HIS A 32 3.05 0.16 -7.39
C HIS A 32 2.75 -0.37 -8.81
N PRO A 33 3.61 -0.03 -9.81
CA PRO A 33 3.43 -0.53 -11.16
C PRO A 33 3.56 -2.05 -11.25
N HIS A 34 3.22 -2.58 -12.43
CA HIS A 34 3.21 -4.01 -12.71
C HIS A 34 4.53 -4.68 -12.31
N PRO A 35 4.49 -5.75 -11.50
CA PRO A 35 5.72 -6.39 -11.00
C PRO A 35 6.66 -6.89 -12.08
N LEU A 36 6.11 -7.43 -13.18
CA LEU A 36 6.92 -7.94 -14.29
C LEU A 36 7.59 -6.84 -15.10
N HIS A 37 7.21 -5.58 -14.88
CA HIS A 37 7.84 -4.42 -15.50
C HIS A 37 8.70 -3.66 -14.50
N GLY A 38 9.23 -4.37 -13.50
CA GLY A 38 10.11 -3.78 -12.49
C GLY A 38 9.39 -2.97 -11.43
N GLY A 39 8.07 -3.11 -11.32
CA GLY A 39 7.29 -2.36 -10.34
C GLY A 39 7.53 -2.83 -8.92
N ASN A 40 7.67 -1.87 -8.01
CA ASN A 40 7.74 -2.12 -6.58
C ASN A 40 7.37 -0.83 -5.85
N MET A 41 7.20 -0.91 -4.52
CA MET A 41 6.74 0.23 -3.73
C MET A 41 7.72 1.40 -3.67
N ASN A 42 8.94 1.21 -4.13
CA ASN A 42 9.96 2.26 -4.17
C ASN A 42 10.09 2.88 -5.57
N ASN A 43 9.22 2.48 -6.51
CA ASN A 43 9.12 3.15 -7.79
C ASN A 43 8.94 4.64 -7.57
N ARG A 44 9.58 5.46 -8.42
CA ARG A 44 9.61 6.90 -8.24
C ARG A 44 8.21 7.52 -8.14
N VAL A 45 7.28 7.11 -9.00
CA VAL A 45 5.93 7.65 -8.99
C VAL A 45 5.18 7.21 -7.73
N THR A 46 5.31 5.94 -7.36
CA THR A 46 4.70 5.38 -6.15
C THR A 46 5.18 6.14 -4.90
N TYR A 47 6.47 6.32 -4.78
CA TYR A 47 7.04 7.03 -3.65
C TYR A 47 6.62 8.50 -3.63
N THR A 48 6.58 9.15 -4.79
CA THR A 48 6.14 10.55 -4.89
C THR A 48 4.68 10.70 -4.47
N LEU A 49 3.81 9.80 -4.93
CA LEU A 49 2.40 9.82 -4.52
C LEU A 49 2.27 9.65 -3.00
N TYR A 50 3.05 8.74 -2.43
CA TYR A 50 3.09 8.51 -1.00
C TYR A 50 3.44 9.81 -0.26
N GLN A 51 4.46 10.52 -0.72
CA GLN A 51 4.89 11.78 -0.11
C GLN A 51 3.83 12.88 -0.27
N VAL A 52 3.19 12.96 -1.42
CA VAL A 52 2.15 13.97 -1.68
C VAL A 52 0.97 13.76 -0.73
N PHE A 53 0.48 12.54 -0.58
CA PHE A 53 -0.60 12.26 0.35
C PHE A 53 -0.20 12.59 1.78
N GLN A 54 1.04 12.30 2.13
CA GLN A 54 1.57 12.63 3.45
C GLN A 54 1.49 14.13 3.71
N ARG A 55 1.92 14.94 2.74
CA ARG A 55 1.89 16.41 2.84
C ARG A 55 0.47 16.97 2.88
N LEU A 56 -0.47 16.27 2.26
CA LEU A 56 -1.87 16.66 2.29
C LEU A 56 -2.58 16.27 3.58
N GLY A 57 -1.89 15.63 4.51
CA GLY A 57 -2.45 15.29 5.80
C GLY A 57 -3.14 13.93 5.85
N PHE A 58 -2.92 13.07 4.86
CA PHE A 58 -3.47 11.72 4.84
C PHE A 58 -2.67 10.76 5.71
N SER A 59 -3.33 9.75 6.23
CA SER A 59 -2.65 8.53 6.64
C SER A 59 -2.49 7.68 5.40
N VAL A 60 -1.26 7.34 5.05
CA VAL A 60 -0.96 6.77 3.73
C VAL A 60 -0.10 5.52 3.85
N MET A 61 -0.37 4.56 2.97
CA MET A 61 0.33 3.28 2.91
C MET A 61 0.76 2.98 1.49
N ARG A 62 1.95 2.41 1.35
CA ARG A 62 2.40 1.76 0.12
C ARG A 62 2.96 0.39 0.50
N PHE A 63 2.89 -0.56 -0.40
CA PHE A 63 3.33 -1.92 -0.10
C PHE A 63 3.83 -2.61 -1.36
N ASN A 64 4.57 -3.70 -1.16
CA ASN A 64 5.00 -4.59 -2.22
C ASN A 64 4.04 -5.76 -2.34
N SER A 65 3.53 -6.01 -3.54
CA SER A 65 2.72 -7.18 -3.83
C SER A 65 3.52 -8.47 -3.61
N ARG A 66 2.81 -9.59 -3.56
CA ARG A 66 3.42 -10.91 -3.40
C ARG A 66 4.61 -11.11 -4.33
N GLY A 67 5.68 -11.66 -3.81
CA GLY A 67 6.88 -11.95 -4.57
C GLY A 67 7.77 -10.76 -4.89
N VAL A 68 7.38 -9.55 -4.49
CA VAL A 68 8.16 -8.32 -4.73
C VAL A 68 8.89 -7.91 -3.45
N GLY A 69 10.14 -7.53 -3.58
CA GLY A 69 10.95 -7.10 -2.43
C GLY A 69 10.97 -8.16 -1.34
N LYS A 70 10.62 -7.79 -0.12
CA LYS A 70 10.56 -8.71 1.02
C LYS A 70 9.21 -9.38 1.18
N SER A 71 8.26 -9.13 0.29
CA SER A 71 6.96 -9.79 0.34
C SER A 71 7.07 -11.25 -0.07
N GLN A 72 6.34 -12.10 0.63
CA GLN A 72 6.30 -13.54 0.34
C GLN A 72 5.35 -13.82 -0.83
N GLY A 73 5.36 -15.07 -1.30
CA GLY A 73 4.47 -15.50 -2.36
C GLY A 73 5.06 -15.35 -3.74
N ARG A 74 4.23 -15.51 -4.77
CA ARG A 74 4.65 -15.46 -6.17
C ARG A 74 3.64 -14.65 -6.99
N TYR A 75 4.15 -13.99 -8.02
CA TYR A 75 3.30 -13.32 -8.99
C TYR A 75 2.25 -14.28 -9.54
N SER A 76 1.00 -13.84 -9.54
CA SER A 76 -0.13 -14.70 -9.89
C SER A 76 -0.87 -14.29 -11.17
N GLY A 77 -0.38 -13.27 -11.86
CA GLY A 77 -1.02 -12.78 -13.09
C GLY A 77 -2.09 -11.72 -12.87
N GLY A 78 -2.15 -11.13 -11.69
CA GLY A 78 -3.04 -10.02 -11.37
C GLY A 78 -4.10 -10.32 -10.33
N GLU A 79 -4.64 -11.53 -10.32
CA GLU A 79 -5.73 -11.87 -9.39
C GLU A 79 -5.26 -11.88 -7.94
N GLY A 80 -4.12 -12.50 -7.67
CA GLY A 80 -3.54 -12.53 -6.33
C GLY A 80 -3.05 -11.16 -5.88
N GLU A 81 -2.49 -10.39 -6.82
CA GLU A 81 -2.06 -9.02 -6.53
C GLU A 81 -3.23 -8.14 -6.15
N LEU A 82 -4.37 -8.33 -6.79
CA LEU A 82 -5.59 -7.62 -6.42
C LEU A 82 -6.05 -8.02 -5.01
N ALA A 83 -5.95 -9.29 -4.68
CA ALA A 83 -6.27 -9.78 -3.33
C ALA A 83 -5.32 -9.20 -2.29
N ASP A 84 -4.04 -9.04 -2.62
CA ASP A 84 -3.07 -8.38 -1.75
C ASP A 84 -3.47 -6.93 -1.50
N ALA A 85 -3.89 -6.22 -2.53
CA ALA A 85 -4.34 -4.83 -2.41
C ALA A 85 -5.58 -4.72 -1.53
N ALA A 86 -6.51 -5.66 -1.67
CA ALA A 86 -7.71 -5.69 -0.83
C ALA A 86 -7.35 -5.90 0.64
N GLU A 87 -6.38 -6.77 0.92
CA GLU A 87 -5.91 -7.01 2.27
C GLU A 87 -5.18 -5.80 2.85
N ALA A 88 -4.39 -5.11 2.03
CA ALA A 88 -3.73 -3.88 2.43
C ALA A 88 -4.75 -2.80 2.81
N LEU A 89 -5.79 -2.67 2.00
CA LEU A 89 -6.86 -1.72 2.26
C LEU A 89 -7.57 -2.05 3.57
N ASP A 90 -7.86 -3.32 3.80
CA ASP A 90 -8.49 -3.77 5.03
C ASP A 90 -7.61 -3.46 6.25
N TRP A 91 -6.32 -3.74 6.16
CA TRP A 91 -5.37 -3.42 7.23
C TRP A 91 -5.37 -1.92 7.54
N LEU A 92 -5.32 -1.10 6.50
CA LEU A 92 -5.30 0.37 6.64
C LEU A 92 -6.58 0.87 7.33
N GLN A 93 -7.72 0.31 6.97
CA GLN A 93 -8.99 0.69 7.57
C GLN A 93 -9.13 0.20 9.00
N ARG A 94 -8.61 -0.99 9.31
CA ARG A 94 -8.66 -1.53 10.68
C ARG A 94 -7.91 -0.65 11.67
N ILE A 95 -6.78 -0.09 11.29
CA ILE A 95 -6.02 0.76 12.20
C ILE A 95 -6.49 2.22 12.19
N ASN A 96 -7.45 2.54 11.33
CA ASN A 96 -8.04 3.88 11.24
C ASN A 96 -9.57 3.76 11.17
N PRO A 97 -10.20 3.19 12.20
CA PRO A 97 -11.63 2.83 12.11
C PRO A 97 -12.57 4.02 11.97
N ASN A 98 -12.13 5.21 12.36
CA ASN A 98 -12.98 6.39 12.31
C ASN A 98 -12.77 7.24 11.05
N SER A 99 -11.85 6.85 10.17
CA SER A 99 -11.66 7.55 8.92
C SER A 99 -12.81 7.22 7.96
N LYS A 100 -13.34 8.22 7.28
CA LYS A 100 -14.50 8.06 6.41
C LYS A 100 -14.15 8.10 4.94
N THR A 101 -12.91 8.46 4.58
CA THR A 101 -12.51 8.65 3.20
C THR A 101 -11.29 7.81 2.90
N VAL A 102 -11.35 7.04 1.83
CA VAL A 102 -10.23 6.22 1.37
C VAL A 102 -9.98 6.52 -0.11
N TRP A 103 -8.74 6.84 -0.42
CA TRP A 103 -8.28 7.01 -1.79
C TRP A 103 -7.37 5.85 -2.15
N VAL A 104 -7.51 5.34 -3.35
CA VAL A 104 -6.61 4.34 -3.91
C VAL A 104 -5.99 4.96 -5.15
N ALA A 105 -4.68 5.00 -5.19
CA ALA A 105 -3.94 5.61 -6.30
C ALA A 105 -2.89 4.64 -6.80
N GLY A 106 -2.63 4.67 -8.11
CA GLY A 106 -1.63 3.81 -8.71
C GLY A 106 -1.20 4.34 -10.05
N TYR A 107 -0.10 3.76 -10.56
CA TYR A 107 0.49 4.11 -11.83
C TYR A 107 0.85 2.83 -12.57
N GLN A 108 0.22 2.59 -13.72
CA GLN A 108 0.45 1.38 -14.52
C GLN A 108 0.24 0.09 -13.73
N TYR A 109 -0.72 0.11 -12.87
CA TYR A 109 -1.05 -1.07 -12.07
C TYR A 109 -1.69 -2.14 -12.94
#